data_82b8394a8c2096040a6609a1293e0c55
#
_entry.id   82b8394a8c2096040a6609a1293e0c55
#
_cell.length_a   1.000
_cell.length_b   1.000
_cell.length_c   1.000
_cell.angle_alpha   90.00
_cell.angle_beta   90.00
_cell.angle_gamma   90.00
#
_symmetry.space_group_name_H-M   'P 1'
#
loop_
_entity.id
_entity.type
_entity.pdbx_description
1 polymer ?
#
loop_
_entity_poly.entity_id
_entity_poly.type
_entity_poly.pdbx_seq_one_letter_code
_entity_poly.pdbx_strand_id
1 'polypeptide(L)'
;LKLTEDAINLNGFTYAGANDNFLSIFKDLGGSSFDIAEIIPSSSAWLYHMTFASGKKFGEQFSQYLSSRQPGITSKRKELQSEYDFDVNHIYALLDEEVGLVTLESKSNYQQDNLLILEVTDMGGALNFFNSMTERYAVANEDTVYHELYGETEIRRLPVEEFPALLFGNMAEGYPKAYYMSHRNYLIFSNSIYSFLYNFIWNREILKITMHSIT
;
A
#
# COMPACT_ATOMS: atom_id res chain seq x y z
N LEU A 1 22.63 -19.68 -7.20
CA LEU A 1 23.02 -18.35 -7.67
C LEU A 1 23.25 -18.39 -9.17
N LYS A 2 22.54 -17.56 -9.93
CA LYS A 2 22.76 -17.37 -11.37
C LYS A 2 23.02 -15.89 -11.61
N LEU A 3 24.16 -15.57 -12.19
CA LEU A 3 24.55 -14.23 -12.60
C LEU A 3 24.29 -14.09 -14.11
N THR A 4 23.62 -13.02 -14.50
CA THR A 4 23.52 -12.56 -15.89
C THR A 4 24.11 -11.15 -15.97
N GLU A 5 24.28 -10.58 -17.16
CA GLU A 5 24.84 -9.23 -17.33
C GLU A 5 23.99 -8.18 -16.59
N ASP A 6 22.66 -8.40 -16.51
CA ASP A 6 21.71 -7.41 -15.98
C ASP A 6 21.05 -7.86 -14.65
N ALA A 7 21.29 -9.07 -14.16
CA ALA A 7 20.59 -9.57 -12.98
C ALA A 7 21.35 -10.62 -12.17
N ILE A 8 21.09 -10.62 -10.87
CA ILE A 8 21.51 -11.66 -9.93
C ILE A 8 20.25 -12.46 -9.55
N ASN A 9 20.19 -13.73 -9.94
CA ASN A 9 19.10 -14.62 -9.60
C ASN A 9 19.50 -15.56 -8.45
N LEU A 10 18.74 -15.49 -7.36
CA LEU A 10 18.87 -16.34 -6.18
C LEU A 10 17.65 -17.24 -6.08
N ASN A 11 17.86 -18.55 -6.21
CA ASN A 11 16.80 -19.55 -5.99
C ASN A 11 17.21 -20.43 -4.81
N GLY A 12 16.26 -20.67 -3.92
CA GLY A 12 16.47 -21.48 -2.73
C GLY A 12 15.17 -21.87 -2.06
N PHE A 13 15.26 -22.66 -1.01
CA PHE A 13 14.16 -23.02 -0.16
C PHE A 13 14.32 -22.35 1.19
N THR A 14 13.20 -21.84 1.71
CA THR A 14 13.14 -21.30 3.06
C THR A 14 12.20 -22.14 3.89
N TYR A 15 12.62 -22.54 5.08
CA TYR A 15 11.79 -23.27 6.00
C TYR A 15 11.17 -22.30 7.02
N ALA A 16 9.84 -22.24 7.03
CA ALA A 16 9.13 -21.66 8.16
C ALA A 16 9.27 -22.64 9.33
N GLY A 17 10.07 -22.28 10.32
CA GLY A 17 10.18 -23.03 11.58
C GLY A 17 8.87 -22.98 12.39
N ALA A 18 8.93 -23.30 13.67
CA ALA A 18 7.78 -23.12 14.56
C ALA A 18 7.27 -21.67 14.55
N ASN A 19 6.02 -21.50 14.62
CA ASN A 19 5.06 -20.41 14.41
C ASN A 19 5.43 -18.91 14.63
N ASP A 20 6.69 -18.54 14.86
CA ASP A 20 7.05 -17.19 15.30
C ASP A 20 7.94 -16.39 14.33
N ASN A 21 8.11 -16.84 13.10
CA ASN A 21 8.88 -16.10 12.10
C ASN A 21 7.98 -15.48 11.02
N PHE A 22 8.48 -14.44 10.37
CA PHE A 22 7.78 -13.72 9.30
C PHE A 22 7.26 -14.65 8.18
N LEU A 23 8.04 -15.66 7.80
CA LEU A 23 7.66 -16.57 6.71
C LEU A 23 6.51 -17.50 7.10
N SER A 24 6.28 -17.74 8.39
CA SER A 24 5.14 -18.55 8.84
C SER A 24 3.79 -17.92 8.53
N ILE A 25 3.75 -16.58 8.30
CA ILE A 25 2.56 -15.84 7.90
C ILE A 25 2.00 -16.36 6.57
N PHE A 26 2.89 -16.75 5.64
CA PHE A 26 2.52 -17.19 4.30
C PHE A 26 2.19 -18.68 4.21
N LYS A 27 2.27 -19.40 5.33
CA LYS A 27 1.93 -20.82 5.36
C LYS A 27 0.46 -21.00 5.04
N ASP A 28 0.18 -21.88 4.08
CA ASP A 28 -1.17 -22.23 3.64
C ASP A 28 -1.99 -21.06 3.05
N LEU A 29 -1.34 -19.96 2.63
CA LEU A 29 -2.02 -18.82 1.99
C LEU A 29 -2.17 -18.99 0.47
N GLY A 30 -1.41 -19.91 -0.14
CA GLY A 30 -1.31 -19.97 -1.60
C GLY A 30 -0.54 -18.77 -2.18
N GLY A 31 -0.37 -18.77 -3.49
CA GLY A 31 0.19 -17.67 -4.26
C GLY A 31 -0.75 -17.30 -5.40
N SER A 32 -0.55 -16.15 -5.99
CA SER A 32 -1.32 -15.60 -7.10
C SER A 32 -0.40 -15.14 -8.23
N SER A 33 -0.98 -14.57 -9.27
CA SER A 33 -0.26 -13.93 -10.38
C SER A 33 0.53 -12.70 -9.92
N PHE A 34 1.29 -12.11 -10.84
CA PHE A 34 2.05 -10.88 -10.62
C PHE A 34 1.47 -9.75 -11.49
N ASP A 35 0.21 -9.37 -11.23
CA ASP A 35 -0.54 -8.43 -12.06
C ASP A 35 -0.23 -6.98 -11.69
N ILE A 36 0.21 -6.73 -10.45
CA ILE A 36 0.68 -5.43 -9.98
C ILE A 36 1.82 -4.85 -10.86
N ALA A 37 2.58 -5.71 -11.56
CA ALA A 37 3.64 -5.28 -12.49
C ALA A 37 3.16 -4.31 -13.58
N GLU A 38 1.87 -4.39 -13.96
CA GLU A 38 1.28 -3.51 -14.98
C GLU A 38 1.09 -2.06 -14.51
N ILE A 39 1.16 -1.80 -13.21
CA ILE A 39 0.94 -0.48 -12.63
C ILE A 39 2.15 0.06 -11.87
N ILE A 40 3.19 -0.75 -11.69
CA ILE A 40 4.43 -0.29 -11.04
C ILE A 40 5.11 0.76 -11.91
N PRO A 41 5.45 1.94 -11.35
CA PRO A 41 6.17 2.96 -12.08
C PRO A 41 7.54 2.47 -12.59
N SER A 42 7.92 2.87 -13.80
CA SER A 42 9.26 2.57 -14.34
C SER A 42 10.41 3.21 -13.54
N SER A 43 10.09 4.20 -12.71
CA SER A 43 11.02 4.84 -11.77
C SER A 43 11.18 4.08 -10.44
N SER A 44 10.72 2.84 -10.35
CA SER A 44 10.85 2.04 -9.14
C SER A 44 12.28 1.53 -8.97
N ALA A 45 12.90 1.86 -7.82
CA ALA A 45 14.21 1.37 -7.42
C ALA A 45 14.13 0.04 -6.66
N TRP A 46 13.03 -0.17 -5.95
CA TRP A 46 12.80 -1.35 -5.12
C TRP A 46 11.33 -1.72 -5.10
N LEU A 47 11.05 -3.03 -5.17
CA LEU A 47 9.74 -3.61 -4.98
C LEU A 47 9.80 -4.77 -3.99
N TYR A 48 8.98 -4.71 -2.96
CA TYR A 48 8.64 -5.86 -2.13
C TYR A 48 7.20 -6.27 -2.43
N HIS A 49 7.03 -7.47 -3.00
CA HIS A 49 5.74 -7.97 -3.46
C HIS A 49 5.32 -9.19 -2.64
N MET A 50 4.06 -9.20 -2.22
CA MET A 50 3.43 -10.30 -1.48
C MET A 50 2.17 -10.73 -2.21
N THR A 51 1.98 -12.05 -2.35
CA THR A 51 0.76 -12.63 -2.87
C THR A 51 0.14 -13.62 -1.89
N PHE A 52 -1.18 -13.71 -1.91
CA PHE A 52 -1.94 -14.62 -1.07
C PHE A 52 -3.35 -14.83 -1.65
N ALA A 53 -3.92 -16.04 -1.52
CA ALA A 53 -5.26 -16.34 -2.02
C ALA A 53 -6.40 -15.78 -1.14
N SER A 54 -6.10 -15.13 -0.02
CA SER A 54 -7.10 -14.52 0.88
C SER A 54 -6.49 -13.43 1.75
N GLY A 55 -6.84 -12.17 1.47
CA GLY A 55 -6.42 -11.02 2.26
C GLY A 55 -6.87 -11.11 3.73
N LYS A 56 -8.08 -11.61 3.99
CA LYS A 56 -8.58 -11.83 5.35
C LYS A 56 -7.69 -12.80 6.14
N LYS A 57 -7.38 -13.96 5.56
CA LYS A 57 -6.55 -14.97 6.23
C LYS A 57 -5.12 -14.47 6.43
N PHE A 58 -4.57 -13.77 5.43
CA PHE A 58 -3.30 -13.07 5.57
C PHE A 58 -3.32 -12.09 6.75
N GLY A 59 -4.34 -11.23 6.81
CA GLY A 59 -4.48 -10.23 7.87
C GLY A 59 -4.57 -10.82 9.28
N GLU A 60 -5.27 -11.94 9.45
CA GLU A 60 -5.35 -12.67 10.73
C GLU A 60 -3.97 -13.16 11.17
N GLN A 61 -3.22 -13.82 10.27
CA GLN A 61 -1.88 -14.36 10.57
C GLN A 61 -0.87 -13.21 10.77
N PHE A 62 -0.94 -12.17 9.96
CA PHE A 62 -0.05 -11.02 10.06
C PHE A 62 -0.30 -10.19 11.32
N SER A 63 -1.56 -10.00 11.71
CA SER A 63 -1.91 -9.31 12.95
C SER A 63 -1.43 -10.07 14.19
N GLN A 64 -1.49 -11.40 14.18
CA GLN A 64 -0.92 -12.24 15.24
C GLN A 64 0.60 -12.06 15.32
N TYR A 65 1.30 -12.07 14.20
CA TYR A 65 2.73 -11.82 14.13
C TYR A 65 3.09 -10.43 14.67
N LEU A 66 2.40 -9.37 14.20
CA LEU A 66 2.64 -8.01 14.67
C LEU A 66 2.40 -7.84 16.16
N SER A 67 1.36 -8.47 16.71
CA SER A 67 1.04 -8.38 18.14
C SER A 67 2.16 -8.92 19.04
N SER A 68 2.87 -9.95 18.56
CA SER A 68 4.00 -10.53 19.28
C SER A 68 5.32 -9.77 19.10
N ARG A 69 5.52 -9.12 17.95
CA ARG A 69 6.79 -8.48 17.57
C ARG A 69 6.80 -6.97 17.70
N GLN A 70 5.64 -6.34 17.52
CA GLN A 70 5.49 -4.87 17.45
C GLN A 70 4.26 -4.42 18.27
N PRO A 71 4.28 -4.57 19.61
CA PRO A 71 3.11 -4.29 20.46
C PRO A 71 2.63 -2.83 20.39
N GLY A 72 3.52 -1.88 20.06
CA GLY A 72 3.16 -0.47 19.85
C GLY A 72 2.16 -0.27 18.71
N ILE A 73 2.32 -1.02 17.61
CA ILE A 73 1.38 -0.98 16.47
C ILE A 73 0.00 -1.50 16.91
N THR A 74 -0.03 -2.59 17.68
CA THR A 74 -1.29 -3.15 18.18
C THR A 74 -2.02 -2.16 19.10
N SER A 75 -1.29 -1.42 19.93
CA SER A 75 -1.87 -0.38 20.79
C SER A 75 -2.45 0.78 19.97
N LYS A 76 -1.73 1.23 18.95
CA LYS A 76 -2.19 2.31 18.06
C LYS A 76 -3.42 1.90 17.23
N ARG A 77 -3.48 0.65 16.75
CA ARG A 77 -4.67 0.12 16.06
C ARG A 77 -5.91 0.15 16.97
N LYS A 78 -5.76 -0.24 18.25
CA LYS A 78 -6.85 -0.20 19.24
C LYS A 78 -7.32 1.24 19.52
N GLU A 79 -6.40 2.17 19.63
CA GLU A 79 -6.69 3.60 19.79
C GLU A 79 -7.55 4.10 18.61
N LEU A 80 -7.10 3.89 17.38
CA LEU A 80 -7.84 4.31 16.18
C LEU A 80 -9.22 3.64 16.08
N GLN A 81 -9.34 2.38 16.44
CA GLN A 81 -10.62 1.70 16.46
C GLN A 81 -11.57 2.29 17.50
N SER A 82 -11.07 2.63 18.70
CA SER A 82 -11.92 3.20 19.75
C SER A 82 -12.34 4.64 19.50
N GLU A 83 -11.46 5.43 18.89
CA GLU A 83 -11.69 6.87 18.67
C GLU A 83 -12.39 7.18 17.36
N TYR A 84 -12.08 6.45 16.29
CA TYR A 84 -12.54 6.76 14.94
C TYR A 84 -13.29 5.61 14.27
N ASP A 85 -13.58 4.52 15.01
CA ASP A 85 -14.23 3.30 14.48
C ASP A 85 -13.47 2.75 13.26
N PHE A 86 -12.13 2.78 13.35
CA PHE A 86 -11.24 2.33 12.30
C PHE A 86 -10.69 0.95 12.61
N ASP A 87 -11.30 -0.09 12.02
CA ASP A 87 -10.86 -1.47 12.17
C ASP A 87 -9.93 -1.89 11.00
N VAL A 88 -8.66 -2.08 11.32
CA VAL A 88 -7.65 -2.58 10.37
C VAL A 88 -8.03 -3.93 9.75
N ASN A 89 -8.76 -4.78 10.47
CA ASN A 89 -9.21 -6.06 9.94
C ASN A 89 -10.19 -5.90 8.77
N HIS A 90 -10.93 -4.80 8.74
CA HIS A 90 -11.80 -4.49 7.61
C HIS A 90 -10.99 -4.26 6.33
N ILE A 91 -9.83 -3.62 6.42
CA ILE A 91 -8.94 -3.41 5.27
C ILE A 91 -8.40 -4.76 4.76
N TYR A 92 -7.94 -5.63 5.65
CA TYR A 92 -7.49 -6.96 5.25
C TYR A 92 -8.59 -7.79 4.59
N ALA A 93 -9.85 -7.62 5.01
CA ALA A 93 -10.99 -8.29 4.38
C ALA A 93 -11.30 -7.75 2.98
N LEU A 94 -10.89 -6.52 2.67
CA LEU A 94 -11.01 -5.90 1.34
C LEU A 94 -9.85 -6.24 0.41
N LEU A 95 -8.71 -6.70 0.94
CA LEU A 95 -7.57 -7.10 0.10
C LEU A 95 -7.96 -8.28 -0.78
N ASP A 96 -7.55 -8.20 -2.04
CA ASP A 96 -7.60 -9.32 -2.97
C ASP A 96 -6.34 -10.17 -2.86
N GLU A 97 -5.54 -10.28 -3.87
CA GLU A 97 -4.46 -11.27 -3.95
C GLU A 97 -3.05 -10.65 -3.87
N GLU A 98 -2.91 -9.34 -4.06
CA GLU A 98 -1.60 -8.69 -4.18
C GLU A 98 -1.42 -7.46 -3.28
N VAL A 99 -0.20 -7.36 -2.74
CA VAL A 99 0.29 -6.16 -2.04
C VAL A 99 1.70 -5.84 -2.51
N GLY A 100 1.96 -4.58 -2.86
CA GLY A 100 3.27 -4.07 -3.23
C GLY A 100 3.74 -2.94 -2.32
N LEU A 101 4.95 -3.04 -1.81
CA LEU A 101 5.70 -1.94 -1.21
C LEU A 101 6.76 -1.51 -2.21
N VAL A 102 6.67 -0.28 -2.70
CA VAL A 102 7.55 0.25 -3.74
C VAL A 102 8.31 1.44 -3.22
N THR A 103 9.59 1.46 -3.47
CA THR A 103 10.43 2.64 -3.27
C THR A 103 10.80 3.19 -4.63
N LEU A 104 10.54 4.46 -4.88
CA LEU A 104 10.87 5.12 -6.13
C LEU A 104 12.31 5.64 -6.14
N GLU A 105 12.89 5.79 -7.33
CA GLU A 105 14.18 6.46 -7.49
C GLU A 105 14.07 7.90 -6.97
N SER A 106 14.94 8.24 -6.03
CA SER A 106 14.97 9.59 -5.47
C SER A 106 15.53 10.58 -6.49
N LYS A 107 14.76 11.60 -6.83
CA LYS A 107 15.20 12.75 -7.63
C LYS A 107 15.88 13.84 -6.79
N SER A 108 15.86 13.71 -5.48
CA SER A 108 16.50 14.63 -4.54
C SER A 108 17.13 13.86 -3.37
N ASN A 109 18.23 14.35 -2.84
CA ASN A 109 18.95 13.71 -1.74
C ASN A 109 18.23 13.78 -0.37
N TYR A 110 16.98 14.24 -0.30
CA TYR A 110 16.34 14.60 0.96
C TYR A 110 15.11 13.77 1.34
N GLN A 111 14.45 13.14 0.39
CA GLN A 111 13.26 12.32 0.71
C GLN A 111 13.12 11.20 -0.31
N GLN A 112 12.90 10.00 0.21
CA GLN A 112 12.59 8.81 -0.57
C GLN A 112 11.07 8.74 -0.73
N ASP A 113 10.61 8.63 -1.96
CA ASP A 113 9.20 8.46 -2.25
C ASP A 113 8.83 6.97 -2.18
N ASN A 114 7.84 6.66 -1.37
CA ASN A 114 7.35 5.31 -1.15
C ASN A 114 5.90 5.17 -1.60
N LEU A 115 5.57 4.00 -2.16
CA LEU A 115 4.20 3.61 -2.47
C LEU A 115 3.85 2.32 -1.73
N LEU A 116 2.66 2.27 -1.15
CA LEU A 116 1.99 1.04 -0.77
C LEU A 116 0.84 0.83 -1.76
N ILE A 117 0.83 -0.30 -2.43
CA ILE A 117 -0.15 -0.65 -3.45
C ILE A 117 -0.93 -1.85 -2.94
N LEU A 118 -2.24 -1.72 -2.81
CA LEU A 118 -3.15 -2.75 -2.33
C LEU A 118 -4.13 -3.11 -3.44
N GLU A 119 -4.13 -4.35 -3.89
CA GLU A 119 -5.21 -4.87 -4.70
C GLU A 119 -6.45 -5.06 -3.83
N VAL A 120 -7.62 -4.61 -4.29
CA VAL A 120 -8.86 -4.69 -3.51
C VAL A 120 -9.99 -5.30 -4.31
N THR A 121 -10.79 -6.13 -3.64
CA THR A 121 -11.95 -6.79 -4.22
C THR A 121 -13.12 -5.84 -4.47
N ASP A 122 -13.26 -4.80 -3.65
CA ASP A 122 -14.30 -3.77 -3.72
C ASP A 122 -13.71 -2.37 -3.53
N MET A 123 -13.40 -1.70 -4.64
CA MET A 123 -12.85 -0.34 -4.62
C MET A 123 -13.83 0.67 -4.02
N GLY A 124 -15.12 0.54 -4.30
CA GLY A 124 -16.14 1.43 -3.74
C GLY A 124 -16.21 1.33 -2.22
N GLY A 125 -16.23 0.11 -1.70
CA GLY A 125 -16.18 -0.17 -0.27
C GLY A 125 -14.90 0.32 0.38
N ALA A 126 -13.74 0.12 -0.27
CA ALA A 126 -12.45 0.59 0.23
C ALA A 126 -12.39 2.12 0.32
N LEU A 127 -12.78 2.83 -0.74
CA LEU A 127 -12.82 4.30 -0.73
C LEU A 127 -13.79 4.85 0.31
N ASN A 128 -15.00 4.27 0.42
CA ASN A 128 -15.97 4.68 1.43
C ASN A 128 -15.44 4.50 2.85
N PHE A 129 -14.73 3.41 3.11
CA PHE A 129 -14.12 3.15 4.40
C PHE A 129 -13.10 4.23 4.77
N PHE A 130 -12.14 4.52 3.87
CA PHE A 130 -11.10 5.54 4.10
C PHE A 130 -11.68 6.96 4.17
N ASN A 131 -12.63 7.29 3.31
CA ASN A 131 -13.29 8.59 3.31
C ASN A 131 -14.03 8.83 4.63
N SER A 132 -14.80 7.84 5.10
CA SER A 132 -15.54 7.94 6.37
C SER A 132 -14.60 8.09 7.57
N MET A 133 -13.48 7.39 7.59
CA MET A 133 -12.47 7.53 8.64
C MET A 133 -11.86 8.94 8.63
N THR A 134 -11.49 9.45 7.45
CA THR A 134 -10.91 10.78 7.29
C THR A 134 -11.88 11.87 7.76
N GLU A 135 -13.16 11.75 7.42
CA GLU A 135 -14.22 12.67 7.84
C GLU A 135 -14.44 12.64 9.36
N ARG A 136 -14.51 11.45 9.97
CA ARG A 136 -14.65 11.32 11.44
C ARG A 136 -13.45 11.93 12.18
N TYR A 137 -12.24 11.68 11.68
CA TYR A 137 -11.04 12.29 12.24
C TYR A 137 -11.08 13.81 12.16
N ALA A 138 -11.45 14.37 11.00
CA ALA A 138 -11.56 15.81 10.80
C ALA A 138 -12.57 16.44 11.76
N VAL A 139 -13.74 15.84 11.91
CA VAL A 139 -14.77 16.30 12.86
C VAL A 139 -14.27 16.26 14.30
N ALA A 140 -13.61 15.16 14.72
CA ALA A 140 -13.13 15.00 16.08
C ALA A 140 -11.99 15.95 16.45
N ASN A 141 -11.21 16.41 15.47
CA ASN A 141 -10.04 17.27 15.68
C ASN A 141 -10.23 18.72 15.18
N GLU A 142 -11.47 19.10 14.82
CA GLU A 142 -11.78 20.43 14.24
C GLU A 142 -10.88 20.78 13.02
N ASP A 143 -10.53 19.74 12.23
CA ASP A 143 -9.66 19.84 11.05
C ASP A 143 -10.50 19.70 9.76
N THR A 144 -9.87 19.94 8.61
CA THR A 144 -10.49 19.79 7.29
C THR A 144 -9.95 18.57 6.57
N VAL A 145 -10.85 17.91 5.82
CA VAL A 145 -10.43 16.84 4.91
C VAL A 145 -9.67 17.44 3.74
N TYR A 146 -8.38 17.09 3.65
CA TYR A 146 -7.59 17.48 2.48
C TYR A 146 -7.89 16.53 1.32
N HIS A 147 -8.32 17.11 0.20
CA HIS A 147 -8.48 16.39 -1.07
C HIS A 147 -8.21 17.33 -2.25
N GLU A 148 -7.69 16.76 -3.33
CA GLU A 148 -7.46 17.44 -4.61
C GLU A 148 -7.95 16.59 -5.77
N LEU A 149 -8.53 17.22 -6.79
CA LEU A 149 -9.02 16.57 -7.99
C LEU A 149 -8.08 16.87 -9.18
N TYR A 150 -7.63 15.80 -9.83
CA TYR A 150 -6.84 15.86 -11.06
C TYR A 150 -7.59 15.09 -12.16
N GLY A 151 -8.40 15.82 -12.94
CA GLY A 151 -9.33 15.20 -13.87
C GLY A 151 -10.38 14.37 -13.10
N GLU A 152 -10.42 13.08 -13.37
CA GLU A 152 -11.32 12.13 -12.69
C GLU A 152 -10.69 11.46 -11.46
N THR A 153 -9.41 11.75 -11.17
CA THR A 153 -8.69 11.13 -10.06
C THR A 153 -8.71 12.04 -8.85
N GLU A 154 -9.25 11.55 -7.75
CA GLU A 154 -9.22 12.22 -6.46
C GLU A 154 -8.03 11.69 -5.64
N ILE A 155 -7.22 12.62 -5.11
CA ILE A 155 -6.15 12.33 -4.14
C ILE A 155 -6.60 12.89 -2.80
N ARG A 156 -6.58 12.07 -1.76
CA ARG A 156 -6.88 12.46 -0.39
C ARG A 156 -5.70 12.22 0.53
N ARG A 157 -5.60 13.00 1.59
CA ARG A 157 -4.64 12.78 2.67
C ARG A 157 -5.31 12.02 3.81
N LEU A 158 -4.62 10.98 4.29
CA LEU A 158 -4.94 10.36 5.56
C LEU A 158 -4.38 11.21 6.71
N PRO A 159 -5.18 11.52 7.73
CA PRO A 159 -4.72 12.31 8.87
C PRO A 159 -3.86 11.51 9.87
N VAL A 160 -3.70 10.23 9.66
CA VAL A 160 -2.94 9.32 10.52
C VAL A 160 -1.52 9.18 9.98
N GLU A 161 -0.54 9.64 10.77
CA GLU A 161 0.88 9.47 10.46
C GLU A 161 1.27 7.99 10.45
N GLU A 162 2.21 7.64 9.58
CA GLU A 162 2.71 6.25 9.42
C GLU A 162 1.59 5.22 9.23
N PHE A 163 0.50 5.63 8.57
CA PHE A 163 -0.64 4.75 8.36
C PHE A 163 -0.28 3.39 7.71
N PRO A 164 0.55 3.31 6.64
CA PRO A 164 0.96 2.04 6.07
C PRO A 164 1.66 1.11 7.07
N ALA A 165 2.40 1.65 8.03
CA ALA A 165 3.03 0.85 9.08
C ALA A 165 1.99 0.24 10.04
N LEU A 166 0.81 0.83 10.19
CA LEU A 166 -0.28 0.21 10.93
C LEU A 166 -0.78 -1.07 10.24
N LEU A 167 -0.69 -1.15 8.92
CA LEU A 167 -1.07 -2.34 8.17
C LEU A 167 0.06 -3.38 8.14
N PHE A 168 1.27 -2.97 7.79
CA PHE A 168 2.37 -3.88 7.44
C PHE A 168 3.58 -3.79 8.37
N GLY A 169 3.44 -3.13 9.52
CA GLY A 169 4.54 -3.00 10.47
C GLY A 169 5.69 -2.16 9.92
N ASN A 170 6.87 -2.33 10.49
CA ASN A 170 8.07 -1.57 10.12
C ASN A 170 8.48 -1.72 8.64
N MET A 171 7.92 -2.71 7.91
CA MET A 171 8.19 -2.85 6.47
C MET A 171 7.59 -1.68 5.66
N ALA A 172 6.55 -1.04 6.18
CA ALA A 172 5.83 0.05 5.52
C ALA A 172 5.94 1.37 6.30
N GLU A 173 7.08 1.61 6.95
CA GLU A 173 7.44 2.92 7.53
C GLU A 173 7.86 3.93 6.47
N GLY A 174 7.94 5.20 6.85
CA GLY A 174 8.38 6.29 5.97
C GLY A 174 7.24 7.08 5.33
N TYR A 175 6.08 7.08 5.98
CA TYR A 175 4.90 7.84 5.56
C TYR A 175 4.48 8.86 6.64
N PRO A 176 5.31 9.89 6.93
CA PRO A 176 4.95 10.93 7.90
C PRO A 176 3.67 11.67 7.51
N LYS A 177 3.38 11.67 6.20
CA LYS A 177 2.07 12.02 5.64
C LYS A 177 1.70 10.95 4.64
N ALA A 178 0.52 10.38 4.75
CA ALA A 178 0.02 9.41 3.81
C ALA A 178 -1.08 10.04 2.94
N TYR A 179 -0.90 9.98 1.64
CA TYR A 179 -1.92 10.29 0.64
C TYR A 179 -2.43 9.00 0.03
N TYR A 180 -3.65 8.98 -0.48
CA TYR A 180 -4.19 7.83 -1.19
C TYR A 180 -5.02 8.23 -2.40
N MET A 181 -5.06 7.33 -3.37
CA MET A 181 -5.91 7.40 -4.55
C MET A 181 -6.26 5.99 -5.02
N SER A 182 -7.28 5.88 -5.86
CA SER A 182 -7.60 4.65 -6.58
C SER A 182 -7.02 4.67 -7.99
N HIS A 183 -6.59 3.49 -8.44
CA HIS A 183 -6.16 3.27 -9.81
C HIS A 183 -6.51 1.85 -10.26
N ARG A 184 -7.43 1.68 -11.20
CA ARG A 184 -8.01 0.38 -11.57
C ARG A 184 -8.64 -0.30 -10.32
N ASN A 185 -8.21 -1.53 -9.99
CA ASN A 185 -8.57 -2.29 -8.79
C ASN A 185 -7.56 -2.12 -7.64
N TYR A 186 -6.65 -1.13 -7.73
CA TYR A 186 -5.65 -0.88 -6.70
C TYR A 186 -5.94 0.41 -5.94
N LEU A 187 -5.85 0.32 -4.62
CA LEU A 187 -5.75 1.46 -3.72
C LEU A 187 -4.27 1.74 -3.46
N ILE A 188 -3.82 2.95 -3.79
CA ILE A 188 -2.40 3.30 -3.74
C ILE A 188 -2.19 4.38 -2.70
N PHE A 189 -1.25 4.16 -1.78
CA PHE A 189 -0.80 5.15 -0.80
C PHE A 189 0.58 5.64 -1.16
N SER A 190 0.85 6.92 -0.89
CA SER A 190 2.17 7.52 -1.04
C SER A 190 2.47 8.49 0.11
N ASN A 191 3.75 8.67 0.42
CA ASN A 191 4.23 9.73 1.31
C ASN A 191 4.38 11.08 0.58
N SER A 192 4.15 11.11 -0.75
CA SER A 192 4.31 12.28 -1.61
C SER A 192 3.19 12.37 -2.65
N ILE A 193 2.50 13.52 -2.69
CA ILE A 193 1.49 13.78 -3.72
C ILE A 193 2.13 13.84 -5.13
N TYR A 194 3.37 14.32 -5.23
CA TYR A 194 4.10 14.40 -6.50
C TYR A 194 4.34 13.03 -7.13
N SER A 195 4.49 11.97 -6.32
CA SER A 195 4.61 10.60 -6.81
C SER A 195 3.37 10.16 -7.57
N PHE A 196 2.17 10.53 -7.14
CA PHE A 196 0.94 10.27 -7.86
C PHE A 196 0.85 11.06 -9.15
N LEU A 197 1.11 12.37 -9.07
CA LEU A 197 1.03 13.25 -10.23
C LEU A 197 1.95 12.77 -11.35
N TYR A 198 3.21 12.47 -11.02
CA TYR A 198 4.21 12.10 -11.99
C TYR A 198 4.01 10.71 -12.59
N ASN A 199 3.67 9.72 -11.76
CA ASN A 199 3.67 8.33 -12.21
C ASN A 199 2.30 7.84 -12.71
N PHE A 200 1.19 8.41 -12.23
CA PHE A 200 -0.14 7.88 -12.51
C PHE A 200 -1.06 8.86 -13.26
N ILE A 201 -0.81 10.16 -13.15
CA ILE A 201 -1.69 11.18 -13.73
C ILE A 201 -1.06 11.79 -14.96
N TRP A 202 0.10 12.44 -14.87
CA TRP A 202 0.73 13.15 -16.00
C TRP A 202 1.26 12.24 -17.10
N ASN A 203 1.83 11.09 -16.76
CA ASN A 203 2.29 10.12 -17.76
C ASN A 203 1.15 9.57 -18.63
N ARG A 204 -0.07 9.51 -18.12
CA ARG A 204 -1.24 9.08 -18.89
C ARG A 204 -1.66 10.13 -19.93
N GLU A 205 -1.61 11.40 -19.60
CA GLU A 205 -1.95 12.49 -20.53
C GLU A 205 -0.93 12.60 -21.67
N ILE A 206 0.36 12.45 -21.37
CA ILE A 206 1.44 12.44 -22.36
C ILE A 206 1.26 11.30 -23.37
N LEU A 207 0.92 10.10 -22.92
CA LEU A 207 0.65 8.95 -23.81
C LEU A 207 -0.60 9.17 -24.67
N LYS A 208 -1.65 9.77 -24.17
CA LYS A 208 -2.86 10.11 -24.94
C LYS A 208 -2.58 11.16 -26.02
N ILE A 209 -1.81 12.19 -25.72
CA ILE A 209 -1.44 13.25 -26.66
C ILE A 209 -0.61 12.67 -27.81
N THR A 210 0.34 11.79 -27.52
CA THR A 210 1.19 11.14 -28.54
C THR A 210 0.37 10.23 -29.46
N MET A 211 -0.64 9.53 -28.95
CA MET A 211 -1.51 8.67 -29.77
C MET A 211 -2.48 9.44 -30.68
N HIS A 212 -2.85 10.70 -30.35
CA HIS A 212 -3.72 11.53 -31.18
C HIS A 212 -2.97 12.28 -32.29
N SER A 213 -1.64 12.33 -32.22
CA SER A 213 -0.81 12.99 -33.27
C SER A 213 -0.30 12.02 -34.35
N ILE A 214 -0.64 10.72 -34.27
CA ILE A 214 -0.20 9.67 -35.19
C ILE A 214 -1.37 9.12 -36.04
N THR A 215 -2.60 9.61 -35.84
CA THR A 215 -3.74 9.32 -36.73
C THR A 215 -4.07 10.55 -37.55
#